data_c24685cffbda07263c5d10b40e6e9964
#
_entry.id   c24685cffbda07263c5d10b40e6e9964
#
_cell.length_a   1.000
_cell.length_b   1.000
_cell.length_c   1.000
_cell.angle_alpha   90.00
_cell.angle_beta   90.00
_cell.angle_gamma   90.00
#
_symmetry.space_group_name_H-M   'P 1'
#
loop_
_entity.id
_entity.type
_entity.pdbx_description
1 polymer ?
#
loop_
_entity_poly.entity_id
_entity_poly.type
_entity_poly.pdbx_seq_one_letter_code
_entity_poly.pdbx_strand_id
1 'polypeptide(L)'
;GLPGSLGYEQLPEPDDGDVFLDFEGHPFWRPSGGLFFLFGWLCRDDAGDGAGGAWTYHARWAHDLDEEGEQVGELIEYLAERRRRRPGMHVYHYNHTERSTLERLARQHGVGELLLDELVGTGAFVDLLAVIRDGMQVGVESYGLKHLEVLAGYQRGEDIGQGAGAVVAYDEFMADGDQASLDRIADYNADDVRATRALRDWLVEQRDDAHDWRDAELT
;
A
#
# COMPACT_ATOMS: atom_id res chain seq x y z
N GLY A 1 24.30 10.16 -1.31
CA GLY A 1 23.63 8.96 -0.87
C GLY A 1 24.60 8.12 -0.08
N LEU A 2 24.23 7.71 1.12
CA LEU A 2 24.92 6.63 1.82
C LEU A 2 24.93 5.40 0.91
N PRO A 3 25.94 4.51 0.95
CA PRO A 3 25.87 3.24 0.24
C PRO A 3 24.61 2.56 0.76
N GLY A 4 23.58 2.49 -0.11
CA GLY A 4 22.26 2.05 0.29
C GLY A 4 22.31 0.62 0.75
N SER A 5 21.66 0.34 1.86
CA SER A 5 21.26 -1.01 2.21
C SER A 5 20.51 -1.61 1.01
N LEU A 6 20.90 -2.83 0.61
CA LEU A 6 20.34 -3.54 -0.53
C LEU A 6 19.56 -4.76 -0.04
N GLY A 7 18.47 -5.07 -0.72
CA GLY A 7 17.71 -6.27 -0.44
C GLY A 7 17.13 -6.30 0.98
N TYR A 8 17.45 -7.32 1.76
CA TYR A 8 16.91 -7.51 3.11
C TYR A 8 17.29 -6.40 4.11
N GLU A 9 18.40 -5.69 3.89
CA GLU A 9 18.77 -4.54 4.71
C GLU A 9 17.83 -3.34 4.56
N GLN A 10 16.99 -3.32 3.51
CA GLN A 10 15.95 -2.32 3.35
C GLN A 10 14.67 -2.65 4.11
N LEU A 11 14.56 -3.88 4.65
CA LEU A 11 13.39 -4.33 5.38
C LEU A 11 13.49 -3.89 6.83
N PRO A 12 12.57 -3.05 7.33
CA PRO A 12 12.54 -2.68 8.74
C PRO A 12 11.97 -3.82 9.59
N GLU A 13 12.25 -3.77 10.89
CA GLU A 13 11.63 -4.68 11.84
C GLU A 13 10.10 -4.51 11.84
N PRO A 14 9.31 -5.59 11.76
CA PRO A 14 7.86 -5.52 11.77
C PRO A 14 7.32 -4.88 13.07
N ASP A 15 6.34 -3.99 12.92
CA ASP A 15 5.64 -3.33 14.03
C ASP A 15 4.12 -3.58 13.94
N ASP A 16 3.44 -3.68 15.09
CA ASP A 16 1.98 -3.80 15.12
C ASP A 16 1.25 -2.59 14.52
N GLY A 17 1.96 -1.47 14.36
CA GLY A 17 1.48 -0.27 13.68
C GLY A 17 1.56 -0.32 12.16
N ASP A 18 2.19 -1.32 11.57
CA ASP A 18 2.39 -1.42 10.12
C ASP A 18 1.09 -1.31 9.31
N VAL A 19 1.21 -0.66 8.15
CA VAL A 19 0.11 -0.44 7.21
C VAL A 19 0.51 -1.00 5.84
N PHE A 20 -0.40 -1.69 5.17
CA PHE A 20 -0.24 -2.18 3.79
C PHE A 20 -1.20 -1.41 2.90
N LEU A 21 -0.70 -0.73 1.87
CA LEU A 21 -1.40 0.27 1.10
C LEU A 21 -1.49 -0.14 -0.38
N ASP A 22 -2.66 0.05 -0.99
CA ASP A 22 -2.88 -0.11 -2.41
C ASP A 22 -4.01 0.79 -2.91
N PHE A 23 -3.91 1.28 -4.16
CA PHE A 23 -4.85 2.22 -4.75
C PHE A 23 -5.41 1.72 -6.07
N GLU A 24 -6.71 2.02 -6.30
CA GLU A 24 -7.33 1.81 -7.60
C GLU A 24 -7.64 3.14 -8.28
N GLY A 25 -7.36 3.21 -9.58
CA GLY A 25 -7.57 4.43 -10.34
C GLY A 25 -8.04 4.20 -11.76
N HIS A 26 -8.81 5.16 -12.27
CA HIS A 26 -9.23 5.23 -13.65
C HIS A 26 -8.36 6.23 -14.43
N PRO A 27 -7.40 5.78 -15.26
CA PRO A 27 -6.43 6.66 -15.90
C PRO A 27 -7.06 7.60 -16.93
N PHE A 28 -8.22 7.24 -17.47
CA PHE A 28 -8.94 7.98 -18.53
C PHE A 28 -10.27 8.55 -18.04
N TRP A 29 -10.40 8.85 -16.75
CA TRP A 29 -11.62 9.39 -16.15
C TRP A 29 -12.19 10.60 -16.90
N ARG A 30 -11.32 11.42 -17.47
CA ARG A 30 -11.64 12.56 -18.31
C ARG A 30 -10.48 12.88 -19.25
N PRO A 31 -10.70 13.69 -20.31
CA PRO A 31 -9.62 14.05 -21.25
C PRO A 31 -8.40 14.73 -20.61
N SER A 32 -8.60 15.38 -19.45
CA SER A 32 -7.55 16.14 -18.76
C SER A 32 -6.80 15.33 -17.68
N GLY A 33 -7.23 14.11 -17.35
CA GLY A 33 -6.55 13.30 -16.32
C GLY A 33 -7.39 12.17 -15.74
N GLY A 34 -6.73 11.31 -14.98
CA GLY A 34 -7.35 10.21 -14.26
C GLY A 34 -7.99 10.62 -12.94
N LEU A 35 -8.58 9.65 -12.27
CA LEU A 35 -9.13 9.73 -10.91
C LEU A 35 -8.65 8.49 -10.15
N PHE A 36 -8.10 8.65 -8.96
CA PHE A 36 -7.96 7.56 -8.01
C PHE A 36 -9.25 7.47 -7.19
N PHE A 37 -9.99 6.42 -7.44
CA PHE A 37 -11.35 6.27 -6.89
C PHE A 37 -11.41 5.41 -5.63
N LEU A 38 -10.33 4.64 -5.32
CA LEU A 38 -10.23 3.83 -4.11
C LEU A 38 -8.84 3.95 -3.49
N PHE A 39 -8.82 4.26 -2.21
CA PHE A 39 -7.66 4.22 -1.32
C PHE A 39 -7.89 3.10 -0.31
N GLY A 40 -7.19 1.96 -0.51
CA GLY A 40 -7.31 0.79 0.34
C GLY A 40 -6.11 0.58 1.22
N TRP A 41 -6.34 0.15 2.47
CA TRP A 41 -5.25 -0.27 3.34
C TRP A 41 -5.66 -1.34 4.34
N LEU A 42 -4.67 -2.13 4.73
CA LEU A 42 -4.76 -3.13 5.78
C LEU A 42 -3.89 -2.73 6.95
N CYS A 43 -4.42 -2.73 8.14
CA CYS A 43 -3.66 -2.49 9.38
C CYS A 43 -4.25 -3.28 10.54
N ARG A 44 -3.53 -3.34 11.67
CA ARG A 44 -4.11 -3.84 12.92
C ARG A 44 -4.91 -2.75 13.60
N ASP A 45 -6.04 -3.10 14.15
CA ASP A 45 -6.80 -2.21 15.03
C ASP A 45 -5.99 -1.90 16.28
N ASP A 46 -6.13 -0.67 16.79
CA ASP A 46 -5.53 -0.29 18.07
C ASP A 46 -6.27 -1.03 19.20
N ALA A 47 -5.75 -2.18 19.63
CA ALA A 47 -6.21 -2.83 20.85
C ALA A 47 -5.72 -2.04 22.05
N GLY A 48 -6.62 -1.60 22.89
CA GLY A 48 -6.36 -0.67 24.01
C GLY A 48 -5.41 -1.17 25.11
N ASP A 49 -4.84 -2.37 25.01
CA ASP A 49 -4.04 -3.05 26.03
C ASP A 49 -2.76 -3.72 25.54
N GLY A 50 -2.23 -3.32 24.37
CA GLY A 50 -0.88 -3.68 23.93
C GLY A 50 -0.74 -5.03 23.20
N ALA A 51 -1.78 -5.85 23.12
CA ALA A 51 -1.82 -6.99 22.21
C ALA A 51 -2.37 -6.50 20.86
N GLY A 52 -1.61 -6.70 19.78
CA GLY A 52 -2.04 -6.26 18.44
C GLY A 52 -3.44 -6.80 18.11
N GLY A 53 -4.34 -5.89 17.70
CA GLY A 53 -5.71 -6.22 17.29
C GLY A 53 -5.78 -7.11 16.05
N ALA A 54 -6.99 -7.43 15.62
CA ALA A 54 -7.19 -8.12 14.34
C ALA A 54 -6.73 -7.25 13.16
N TRP A 55 -6.34 -7.91 12.06
CA TRP A 55 -6.08 -7.22 10.81
C TRP A 55 -7.41 -6.79 10.18
N THR A 56 -7.56 -5.49 9.96
CA THR A 56 -8.76 -4.88 9.40
C THR A 56 -8.43 -4.18 8.09
N TYR A 57 -9.22 -4.47 7.07
CA TYR A 57 -9.17 -3.76 5.79
C TYR A 57 -10.05 -2.52 5.85
N HIS A 58 -9.53 -1.42 5.34
CA HIS A 58 -10.23 -0.15 5.20
C HIS A 58 -10.23 0.26 3.73
N ALA A 59 -11.34 0.83 3.29
CA ALA A 59 -11.53 1.36 1.94
C ALA A 59 -12.14 2.76 2.03
N ARG A 60 -11.56 3.71 1.30
CA ARG A 60 -12.11 5.06 1.13
C ARG A 60 -12.31 5.34 -0.36
N TRP A 61 -13.47 5.82 -0.69
CA TRP A 61 -13.90 6.09 -2.06
C TRP A 61 -13.86 7.56 -2.39
N ALA A 62 -13.55 7.88 -3.65
CA ALA A 62 -13.64 9.21 -4.23
C ALA A 62 -14.27 9.07 -5.62
N HIS A 63 -15.36 9.79 -5.84
CA HIS A 63 -16.09 9.72 -7.11
C HIS A 63 -15.89 10.97 -7.98
N ASP A 64 -15.16 11.95 -7.44
CA ASP A 64 -14.71 13.13 -8.15
C ASP A 64 -13.35 13.63 -7.59
N LEU A 65 -12.83 14.75 -8.13
CA LEU A 65 -11.51 15.26 -7.71
C LEU A 65 -11.53 15.98 -6.36
N ASP A 66 -12.65 16.51 -5.94
CA ASP A 66 -12.76 17.18 -4.65
C ASP A 66 -12.73 16.10 -3.55
N GLU A 67 -13.47 15.01 -3.75
CA GLU A 67 -13.42 13.83 -2.89
C GLU A 67 -12.03 13.16 -2.93
N GLU A 68 -11.37 13.06 -4.11
CA GLU A 68 -9.99 12.54 -4.21
C GLU A 68 -9.05 13.34 -3.31
N GLY A 69 -9.12 14.68 -3.37
CA GLY A 69 -8.31 15.57 -2.54
C GLY A 69 -8.59 15.39 -1.04
N GLU A 70 -9.86 15.26 -0.65
CA GLU A 70 -10.26 15.00 0.74
C GLU A 70 -9.71 13.66 1.25
N GLN A 71 -9.90 12.57 0.49
CA GLN A 71 -9.43 11.24 0.88
C GLN A 71 -7.90 11.18 0.98
N VAL A 72 -7.18 11.83 0.07
CA VAL A 72 -5.71 11.95 0.12
C VAL A 72 -5.27 12.67 1.38
N GLY A 73 -5.88 13.82 1.70
CA GLY A 73 -5.56 14.59 2.91
C GLY A 73 -5.78 13.77 4.19
N GLU A 74 -6.95 13.16 4.32
CA GLU A 74 -7.29 12.33 5.48
C GLU A 74 -6.40 11.08 5.62
N LEU A 75 -6.02 10.44 4.52
CA LEU A 75 -5.11 9.30 4.55
C LEU A 75 -3.71 9.72 5.02
N ILE A 76 -3.18 10.84 4.52
CA ILE A 76 -1.87 11.35 4.96
C ILE A 76 -1.89 11.70 6.44
N GLU A 77 -2.93 12.38 6.92
CA GLU A 77 -3.10 12.70 8.34
C GLU A 77 -3.19 11.44 9.21
N TYR A 78 -3.95 10.44 8.76
CA TYR A 78 -4.04 9.15 9.43
C TYR A 78 -2.68 8.46 9.56
N LEU A 79 -1.90 8.39 8.46
CA LEU A 79 -0.58 7.77 8.46
C LEU A 79 0.40 8.52 9.38
N ALA A 80 0.40 9.86 9.34
CA ALA A 80 1.24 10.69 10.19
C ALA A 80 0.88 10.54 11.67
N GLU A 81 -0.42 10.53 12.02
CA GLU A 81 -0.86 10.32 13.39
C GLU A 81 -0.52 8.92 13.89
N ARG A 82 -0.69 7.90 13.04
CA ARG A 82 -0.33 6.53 13.38
C ARG A 82 1.18 6.39 13.62
N ARG A 83 2.01 7.02 12.77
CA ARG A 83 3.48 7.04 12.93
C ARG A 83 3.89 7.71 14.24
N ARG A 84 3.24 8.82 14.63
CA ARG A 84 3.50 9.49 15.92
C ARG A 84 3.18 8.62 17.13
N ARG A 85 2.08 7.85 17.06
CA ARG A 85 1.68 6.91 18.13
C ARG A 85 2.52 5.65 18.16
N ARG A 86 3.00 5.20 16.99
CA ARG A 86 3.81 3.99 16.81
C ARG A 86 5.03 4.30 15.94
N PRO A 87 6.12 4.81 16.55
CA PRO A 87 7.30 5.25 15.80
C PRO A 87 7.99 4.14 14.98
N GLY A 88 7.79 2.86 15.33
CA GLY A 88 8.28 1.70 14.59
C GLY A 88 7.46 1.34 13.35
N MET A 89 6.24 1.94 13.17
CA MET A 89 5.38 1.55 12.06
C MET A 89 5.92 1.95 10.69
N HIS A 90 5.65 1.13 9.68
CA HIS A 90 5.98 1.40 8.29
C HIS A 90 4.75 1.23 7.38
N VAL A 91 4.80 1.91 6.23
CA VAL A 91 3.79 1.83 5.17
C VAL A 91 4.37 0.98 4.04
N TYR A 92 3.93 -0.27 3.97
CA TYR A 92 4.34 -1.20 2.93
C TYR A 92 3.47 -1.08 1.71
N HIS A 93 4.08 -1.09 0.55
CA HIS A 93 3.43 -1.11 -0.75
C HIS A 93 4.19 -1.99 -1.73
N TYR A 94 3.56 -2.29 -2.84
CA TYR A 94 4.18 -3.10 -3.86
C TYR A 94 4.47 -2.27 -5.11
N ASN A 95 5.78 -2.11 -5.44
CA ASN A 95 6.26 -1.16 -6.43
C ASN A 95 6.15 0.31 -5.95
N HIS A 96 6.72 1.24 -6.71
CA HIS A 96 6.81 2.66 -6.35
C HIS A 96 5.51 3.45 -6.57
N THR A 97 4.47 2.80 -7.09
CA THR A 97 3.25 3.45 -7.60
C THR A 97 2.49 4.19 -6.50
N GLU A 98 2.24 3.56 -5.35
CA GLU A 98 1.40 4.12 -4.28
C GLU A 98 2.04 5.35 -3.66
N ARG A 99 3.33 5.26 -3.30
CA ARG A 99 4.08 6.41 -2.77
C ARG A 99 4.11 7.57 -3.77
N SER A 100 4.52 7.31 -5.02
CA SER A 100 4.64 8.37 -6.05
C SER A 100 3.28 8.98 -6.41
N THR A 101 2.22 8.17 -6.37
CA THR A 101 0.84 8.63 -6.54
C THR A 101 0.43 9.56 -5.40
N LEU A 102 0.67 9.16 -4.15
CA LEU A 102 0.33 9.96 -2.99
C LEU A 102 1.07 11.31 -3.00
N GLU A 103 2.38 11.32 -3.31
CA GLU A 103 3.17 12.55 -3.47
C GLU A 103 2.63 13.46 -4.59
N ARG A 104 2.18 12.86 -5.71
CA ARG A 104 1.60 13.62 -6.83
C ARG A 104 0.23 14.20 -6.47
N LEU A 105 -0.64 13.40 -5.86
CA LEU A 105 -1.99 13.82 -5.47
C LEU A 105 -1.95 14.89 -4.36
N ALA A 106 -1.08 14.73 -3.36
CA ALA A 106 -0.89 15.73 -2.31
C ALA A 106 -0.55 17.11 -2.90
N ARG A 107 0.39 17.16 -3.85
CA ARG A 107 0.74 18.40 -4.58
C ARG A 107 -0.38 18.90 -5.47
N GLN A 108 -1.09 18.02 -6.19
CA GLN A 108 -2.19 18.37 -7.09
C GLN A 108 -3.33 19.04 -6.34
N HIS A 109 -3.67 18.56 -5.16
CA HIS A 109 -4.76 19.05 -4.33
C HIS A 109 -4.32 20.05 -3.25
N GLY A 110 -3.00 20.21 -3.02
CA GLY A 110 -2.46 21.11 -2.00
C GLY A 110 -2.75 20.64 -0.57
N VAL A 111 -2.76 19.32 -0.34
CA VAL A 111 -3.15 18.70 0.94
C VAL A 111 -2.02 17.85 1.51
N GLY A 112 -1.76 17.95 2.80
CA GLY A 112 -0.89 17.08 3.56
C GLY A 112 0.59 17.03 3.16
N GLU A 113 1.08 17.91 2.27
CA GLU A 113 2.43 17.83 1.68
C GLU A 113 3.54 17.76 2.74
N LEU A 114 3.50 18.62 3.76
CA LEU A 114 4.53 18.63 4.81
C LEU A 114 4.53 17.34 5.66
N LEU A 115 3.36 16.79 5.96
CA LEU A 115 3.24 15.53 6.70
C LEU A 115 3.75 14.36 5.86
N LEU A 116 3.45 14.37 4.57
CA LEU A 116 3.93 13.35 3.65
C LEU A 116 5.44 13.42 3.45
N ASP A 117 6.00 14.63 3.31
CA ASP A 117 7.45 14.83 3.22
C ASP A 117 8.16 14.33 4.49
N GLU A 118 7.58 14.53 5.68
CA GLU A 118 8.10 13.97 6.93
C GLU A 118 8.05 12.44 6.93
N LEU A 119 6.92 11.83 6.54
CA LEU A 119 6.80 10.36 6.43
C LEU A 119 7.82 9.77 5.45
N VAL A 120 8.00 10.39 4.29
CA VAL A 120 8.97 9.98 3.29
C VAL A 120 10.40 10.18 3.80
N GLY A 121 10.70 11.35 4.38
CA GLY A 121 12.01 11.71 4.90
C GLY A 121 12.46 10.81 6.06
N THR A 122 11.54 10.35 6.89
CA THR A 122 11.81 9.40 7.98
C THR A 122 11.78 7.92 7.55
N GLY A 123 11.73 7.65 6.25
CA GLY A 123 11.77 6.30 5.71
C GLY A 123 10.54 5.44 6.04
N ALA A 124 9.38 6.06 6.30
CA ALA A 124 8.18 5.30 6.65
C ALA A 124 7.70 4.36 5.53
N PHE A 125 7.96 4.70 4.26
CA PHE A 125 7.53 3.90 3.11
C PHE A 125 8.52 2.79 2.76
N VAL A 126 8.00 1.59 2.46
CA VAL A 126 8.77 0.39 2.12
C VAL A 126 8.23 -0.22 0.84
N ASP A 127 9.00 -0.18 -0.23
CA ASP A 127 8.69 -0.86 -1.50
C ASP A 127 9.18 -2.32 -1.46
N LEU A 128 8.27 -3.27 -1.31
CA LEU A 128 8.63 -4.69 -1.26
C LEU A 128 9.21 -5.22 -2.57
N LEU A 129 8.83 -4.64 -3.71
CA LEU A 129 9.43 -5.03 -5.00
C LEU A 129 10.91 -4.64 -5.06
N ALA A 130 11.29 -3.48 -4.52
CA ALA A 130 12.68 -3.06 -4.44
C ALA A 130 13.49 -4.02 -3.53
N VAL A 131 12.96 -4.37 -2.35
CA VAL A 131 13.57 -5.35 -1.45
C VAL A 131 13.85 -6.68 -2.17
N ILE A 132 12.87 -7.20 -2.92
CA ILE A 132 13.02 -8.46 -3.65
C ILE A 132 14.05 -8.36 -4.76
N ARG A 133 13.97 -7.32 -5.61
CA ARG A 133 14.88 -7.15 -6.75
C ARG A 133 16.34 -7.00 -6.34
N ASP A 134 16.57 -6.35 -5.21
CA ASP A 134 17.92 -6.09 -4.71
C ASP A 134 18.45 -7.22 -3.84
N GLY A 135 17.55 -8.06 -3.26
CA GLY A 135 17.90 -9.08 -2.27
C GLY A 135 17.93 -10.51 -2.80
N MET A 136 17.19 -10.84 -3.85
CA MET A 136 17.06 -12.23 -4.28
C MET A 136 16.77 -12.41 -5.77
N GLN A 137 17.15 -13.57 -6.28
CA GLN A 137 16.68 -14.06 -7.57
C GLN A 137 15.57 -15.08 -7.35
N VAL A 138 14.38 -14.80 -7.88
CA VAL A 138 13.23 -15.71 -7.81
C VAL A 138 12.90 -16.29 -9.18
N GLY A 139 12.61 -17.58 -9.23
CA GLY A 139 12.33 -18.32 -10.46
C GLY A 139 10.87 -18.19 -10.90
N VAL A 140 10.38 -16.94 -11.03
CA VAL A 140 9.01 -16.63 -11.47
C VAL A 140 9.01 -15.99 -12.85
N GLU A 141 7.92 -16.11 -13.59
CA GLU A 141 7.81 -15.55 -14.95
C GLU A 141 7.80 -14.00 -14.95
N SER A 142 7.31 -13.40 -13.88
CA SER A 142 7.19 -11.95 -13.73
C SER A 142 7.31 -11.56 -12.25
N TYR A 143 7.87 -10.37 -12.00
CA TYR A 143 7.93 -9.76 -10.68
C TYR A 143 6.64 -8.98 -10.32
N GLY A 144 5.50 -9.30 -10.94
CA GLY A 144 4.19 -8.79 -10.52
C GLY A 144 3.74 -9.46 -9.22
N LEU A 145 2.97 -8.73 -8.38
CA LEU A 145 2.52 -9.22 -7.08
C LEU A 145 1.85 -10.60 -7.18
N LYS A 146 0.97 -10.81 -8.15
CA LYS A 146 0.28 -12.10 -8.40
C LYS A 146 1.21 -13.30 -8.65
N HIS A 147 2.45 -13.06 -9.10
CA HIS A 147 3.43 -14.13 -9.28
C HIS A 147 4.27 -14.36 -8.02
N LEU A 148 4.49 -13.31 -7.23
CA LEU A 148 5.33 -13.40 -6.03
C LEU A 148 4.54 -13.82 -4.78
N GLU A 149 3.27 -13.47 -4.68
CA GLU A 149 2.41 -13.87 -3.55
C GLU A 149 2.27 -15.39 -3.40
N VAL A 150 2.43 -16.13 -4.50
CA VAL A 150 2.43 -17.61 -4.50
C VAL A 150 3.61 -18.15 -3.68
N LEU A 151 4.77 -17.46 -3.70
CA LEU A 151 5.95 -17.82 -2.88
C LEU A 151 5.65 -17.65 -1.38
N ALA A 152 4.83 -16.67 -1.04
CA ALA A 152 4.35 -16.43 0.32
C ALA A 152 3.18 -17.35 0.71
N GLY A 153 2.77 -18.28 -0.16
CA GLY A 153 1.64 -19.19 0.09
C GLY A 153 0.27 -18.50 0.11
N TYR A 154 0.20 -17.24 -0.36
CA TYR A 154 -1.07 -16.52 -0.42
C TYR A 154 -1.94 -17.05 -1.57
N GLN A 155 -3.23 -17.24 -1.29
CA GLN A 155 -4.24 -17.65 -2.27
C GLN A 155 -5.35 -16.61 -2.24
N ARG A 156 -5.60 -16.01 -3.40
CA ARG A 156 -6.70 -15.04 -3.58
C ARG A 156 -8.06 -15.72 -3.47
N GLY A 157 -9.06 -14.91 -3.13
CA GLY A 157 -10.45 -15.26 -3.30
C GLY A 157 -10.86 -15.33 -4.79
N GLU A 158 -12.10 -15.00 -5.10
CA GLU A 158 -12.57 -14.93 -6.48
C GLU A 158 -11.91 -13.74 -7.24
N ASP A 159 -11.36 -14.01 -8.43
CA ASP A 159 -10.66 -12.99 -9.23
C ASP A 159 -11.67 -12.22 -10.11
N ILE A 160 -11.75 -10.90 -9.92
CA ILE A 160 -12.52 -10.00 -10.83
C ILE A 160 -11.81 -9.74 -12.17
N GLY A 161 -10.74 -10.46 -12.46
CA GLY A 161 -9.87 -10.23 -13.62
C GLY A 161 -8.69 -9.32 -13.30
N GLN A 162 -7.81 -9.11 -14.26
CA GLN A 162 -6.64 -8.25 -14.10
C GLN A 162 -7.04 -6.76 -13.98
N GLY A 163 -6.16 -5.88 -13.52
CA GLY A 163 -6.38 -4.45 -13.18
C GLY A 163 -7.31 -3.63 -14.10
N ALA A 164 -7.53 -4.03 -15.36
CA ALA A 164 -8.61 -3.51 -16.22
C ALA A 164 -10.00 -3.81 -15.67
N GLY A 165 -10.17 -4.84 -14.83
CA GLY A 165 -11.45 -5.23 -14.25
C GLY A 165 -11.97 -4.21 -13.22
N ALA A 166 -11.08 -3.59 -12.44
CA ALA A 166 -11.47 -2.55 -11.48
C ALA A 166 -12.00 -1.30 -12.20
N VAL A 167 -11.36 -0.90 -13.30
CA VAL A 167 -11.81 0.24 -14.12
C VAL A 167 -13.19 -0.04 -14.73
N VAL A 168 -13.39 -1.23 -15.31
CA VAL A 168 -14.68 -1.61 -15.92
C VAL A 168 -15.78 -1.67 -14.86
N ALA A 169 -15.51 -2.28 -13.70
CA ALA A 169 -16.48 -2.34 -12.60
C ALA A 169 -16.82 -0.95 -12.06
N TYR A 170 -15.84 -0.03 -12.04
CA TYR A 170 -16.08 1.34 -11.63
C TYR A 170 -16.94 2.10 -12.66
N ASP A 171 -16.72 1.92 -13.97
CA ASP A 171 -17.56 2.47 -15.03
C ASP A 171 -18.99 1.95 -14.95
N GLU A 172 -19.20 0.66 -14.65
CA GLU A 172 -20.50 0.06 -14.41
C GLU A 172 -21.20 0.75 -13.23
N PHE A 173 -20.53 0.89 -12.08
CA PHE A 173 -21.06 1.62 -10.94
C PHE A 173 -21.46 3.06 -11.28
N MET A 174 -20.62 3.78 -12.00
CA MET A 174 -20.92 5.16 -12.39
C MET A 174 -22.11 5.28 -13.36
N ALA A 175 -22.43 4.21 -14.10
CA ALA A 175 -23.54 4.17 -15.04
C ALA A 175 -24.87 3.81 -14.39
N ASP A 176 -24.88 2.89 -13.43
CA ASP A 176 -26.11 2.31 -12.86
C ASP A 176 -26.28 2.45 -11.34
N GLY A 177 -25.16 2.79 -10.62
CA GLY A 177 -25.15 2.93 -9.16
C GLY A 177 -25.17 1.60 -8.41
N ASP A 178 -24.84 0.47 -9.07
CA ASP A 178 -24.85 -0.84 -8.42
C ASP A 178 -23.69 -0.99 -7.42
N GLN A 179 -24.02 -1.02 -6.13
CA GLN A 179 -23.08 -1.19 -5.04
C GLN A 179 -22.25 -2.47 -5.16
N ALA A 180 -22.80 -3.53 -5.75
CA ALA A 180 -22.08 -4.78 -5.93
C ALA A 180 -20.80 -4.62 -6.79
N SER A 181 -20.76 -3.63 -7.68
CA SER A 181 -19.55 -3.30 -8.44
C SER A 181 -18.46 -2.72 -7.57
N LEU A 182 -18.78 -1.83 -6.64
CA LEU A 182 -17.81 -1.30 -5.66
C LEU A 182 -17.35 -2.39 -4.68
N ASP A 183 -18.24 -3.26 -4.22
CA ASP A 183 -17.91 -4.35 -3.32
C ASP A 183 -16.88 -5.30 -3.97
N ARG A 184 -17.05 -5.64 -5.26
CA ARG A 184 -16.08 -6.44 -6.02
C ARG A 184 -14.71 -5.76 -6.13
N ILE A 185 -14.68 -4.45 -6.36
CA ILE A 185 -13.41 -3.69 -6.41
C ILE A 185 -12.75 -3.68 -5.03
N ALA A 186 -13.53 -3.47 -3.96
CA ALA A 186 -13.01 -3.50 -2.60
C ALA A 186 -12.43 -4.87 -2.23
N ASP A 187 -13.09 -5.96 -2.61
CA ASP A 187 -12.59 -7.32 -2.38
C ASP A 187 -11.27 -7.57 -3.12
N TYR A 188 -11.17 -7.11 -4.36
CA TYR A 188 -9.93 -7.20 -5.15
C TYR A 188 -8.78 -6.42 -4.50
N ASN A 189 -9.00 -5.15 -4.15
CA ASN A 189 -8.00 -4.32 -3.48
C ASN A 189 -7.61 -4.88 -2.09
N ALA A 190 -8.60 -5.44 -1.35
CA ALA A 190 -8.35 -6.11 -0.08
C ALA A 190 -7.44 -7.34 -0.24
N ASP A 191 -7.56 -8.07 -1.35
CA ASP A 191 -6.66 -9.16 -1.67
C ASP A 191 -5.25 -8.67 -2.00
N ASP A 192 -5.10 -7.53 -2.70
CA ASP A 192 -3.79 -6.94 -3.01
C ASP A 192 -3.04 -6.51 -1.73
N VAL A 193 -3.69 -5.84 -0.80
CA VAL A 193 -3.04 -5.45 0.48
C VAL A 193 -2.77 -6.66 1.39
N ARG A 194 -3.61 -7.70 1.37
CA ARG A 194 -3.35 -8.96 2.11
C ARG A 194 -2.18 -9.74 1.50
N ALA A 195 -2.09 -9.79 0.16
CA ALA A 195 -0.98 -10.40 -0.56
C ALA A 195 0.33 -9.65 -0.27
N THR A 196 0.30 -8.32 -0.26
CA THR A 196 1.45 -7.48 0.10
C THR A 196 1.91 -7.77 1.53
N ARG A 197 0.99 -7.93 2.48
CA ARG A 197 1.32 -8.35 3.85
C ARG A 197 1.94 -9.75 3.88
N ALA A 198 1.32 -10.73 3.24
CA ALA A 198 1.84 -12.09 3.21
C ALA A 198 3.25 -12.14 2.62
N LEU A 199 3.50 -11.35 1.58
CA LEU A 199 4.82 -11.21 0.97
C LEU A 199 5.84 -10.59 1.93
N ARG A 200 5.48 -9.53 2.70
CA ARG A 200 6.33 -8.97 3.75
C ARG A 200 6.67 -10.01 4.80
N ASP A 201 5.66 -10.74 5.30
CA ASP A 201 5.84 -11.75 6.33
C ASP A 201 6.76 -12.87 5.82
N TRP A 202 6.57 -13.32 4.58
CA TRP A 202 7.47 -14.28 3.93
C TRP A 202 8.91 -13.75 3.79
N LEU A 203 9.10 -12.49 3.39
CA LEU A 203 10.44 -11.89 3.31
C LEU A 203 11.14 -11.84 4.66
N VAL A 204 10.40 -11.57 5.72
CA VAL A 204 10.92 -11.62 7.10
C VAL A 204 11.37 -13.03 7.46
N GLU A 205 10.62 -14.07 7.10
CA GLU A 205 10.97 -15.47 7.33
C GLU A 205 12.19 -15.93 6.53
N GLN A 206 12.40 -15.37 5.32
CA GLN A 206 13.56 -15.70 4.47
C GLN A 206 14.83 -14.93 4.88
N ARG A 207 14.69 -13.91 5.72
CA ARG A 207 15.82 -13.08 6.14
C ARG A 207 16.78 -13.89 7.02
N ASP A 208 18.08 -13.78 6.75
CA ASP A 208 19.14 -14.33 7.62
C ASP A 208 19.32 -13.42 8.84
N ASP A 209 19.43 -14.01 10.03
CA ASP A 209 19.71 -13.30 11.29
C ASP A 209 21.02 -12.50 11.26
N ALA A 210 21.92 -12.79 10.31
CA ALA A 210 23.15 -12.03 10.10
C ALA A 210 22.94 -10.63 9.48
N HIS A 211 21.73 -10.36 8.93
CA HIS A 211 21.39 -9.04 8.39
C HIS A 211 20.78 -8.17 9.49
N ASP A 212 21.26 -6.94 9.63
CA ASP A 212 20.62 -5.97 10.51
C ASP A 212 19.28 -5.49 9.91
N TRP A 213 18.35 -5.12 10.77
CA TRP A 213 17.14 -4.42 10.34
C TRP A 213 17.51 -3.02 9.85
N ARG A 214 16.72 -2.50 8.92
CA ARG A 214 16.88 -1.11 8.52
C ARG A 214 16.63 -0.20 9.74
N ASP A 215 17.66 0.58 10.12
CA ASP A 215 17.54 1.52 11.22
C ASP A 215 16.54 2.64 10.89
N ALA A 216 15.61 2.90 11.82
CA ALA A 216 14.65 3.98 11.71
C ALA A 216 15.29 5.39 11.81
N GLU A 217 16.56 5.47 12.21
CA GLU A 217 17.27 6.73 12.47
C GLU A 217 18.20 7.18 11.31
N LEU A 218 18.24 6.45 10.19
CA LEU A 218 19.13 6.74 9.07
C LEU A 218 18.48 7.63 7.99
N THR A 219 17.78 8.68 8.40
CA THR A 219 17.37 9.72 7.44
C THR A 219 17.60 11.11 7.99
#